data_6c01489c575928010a61433823a9bda7
#
_entry.id   6c01489c575928010a61433823a9bda7
#
_cell.length_a   1.000
_cell.length_b   1.000
_cell.length_c   1.000
_cell.angle_alpha   90.00
_cell.angle_beta   90.00
_cell.angle_gamma   90.00
#
_symmetry.space_group_name_H-M   'P 1'
#
loop_
_entity.id
_entity.type
_entity.pdbx_description
1 polymer ?
#
loop_
_entity_poly.entity_id
_entity_poly.type
_entity_poly.pdbx_seq_one_letter_code
_entity_poly.pdbx_strand_id
1 'polypeptide(L)' 'MTTETLTPEQIAKHYSAAMDSVNLINAGQPEGMTAEDWADTVARNKEHLKIMLAKDFWTSENLAPLQAASA' A
#
# COMPACT_ATOMS: atom_id res chain seq x y z
N MET A 1 -25.97 -0.26 14.41
CA MET A 1 -24.67 -0.83 14.09
C MET A 1 -23.57 0.18 14.30
N THR A 2 -22.58 -0.21 15.02
CA THR A 2 -21.47 0.69 15.32
C THR A 2 -20.47 0.73 14.18
N THR A 3 -20.13 1.93 13.77
CA THR A 3 -19.02 2.12 12.85
C THR A 3 -17.74 1.87 13.64
N GLU A 4 -16.93 0.96 13.19
CA GLU A 4 -15.63 0.75 13.82
C GLU A 4 -14.77 1.98 13.63
N THR A 5 -14.38 2.58 14.74
CA THR A 5 -13.42 3.66 14.73
C THR A 5 -12.06 3.08 15.07
N LEU A 6 -11.14 3.15 14.13
CA LEU A 6 -9.79 2.67 14.36
C LEU A 6 -9.04 3.63 15.27
N THR A 7 -8.25 3.07 16.16
CA THR A 7 -7.35 3.87 17.00
C THR A 7 -6.19 4.39 16.15
N PRO A 8 -5.52 5.48 16.55
CA PRO A 8 -4.33 5.94 15.83
C PRO A 8 -3.25 4.86 15.67
N GLU A 9 -3.13 3.97 16.66
CA GLU A 9 -2.18 2.85 16.59
C GLU A 9 -2.56 1.85 15.49
N GLN A 10 -3.85 1.56 15.35
CA GLN A 10 -4.34 0.66 14.31
C GLN A 10 -4.15 1.27 12.93
N ILE A 11 -4.43 2.55 12.78
CA ILE A 11 -4.20 3.28 11.53
C ILE A 11 -2.71 3.26 11.17
N ALA A 12 -1.84 3.47 12.16
CA ALA A 12 -0.40 3.43 11.94
C ALA A 12 0.08 2.06 11.47
N LYS A 13 -0.49 0.98 12.00
CA LYS A 13 -0.16 -0.38 11.56
C LYS A 13 -0.59 -0.61 10.11
N HIS A 14 -1.80 -0.17 9.75
CA HIS A 14 -2.27 -0.27 8.38
C HIS A 14 -1.40 0.57 7.43
N TYR A 15 -1.03 1.75 7.86
CA TYR A 15 -0.15 2.61 7.08
C TYR A 15 1.23 1.97 6.87
N SER A 16 1.80 1.39 7.91
CA SER A 16 3.09 0.69 7.82
C SER A 16 3.02 -0.45 6.81
N ALA A 17 1.96 -1.25 6.84
CA ALA A 17 1.77 -2.34 5.89
C ALA A 17 1.62 -1.81 4.45
N ALA A 18 0.88 -0.72 4.28
CA ALA A 18 0.72 -0.09 2.97
C ALA A 18 2.06 0.48 2.46
N MET A 19 2.84 1.09 3.35
CA MET A 19 4.15 1.63 2.99
C MET A 19 5.16 0.56 2.63
N ASP A 20 5.04 -0.65 3.19
CA ASP A 20 5.87 -1.77 2.76
C ASP A 20 5.66 -2.06 1.27
N SER A 21 4.40 -2.02 0.80
CA SER A 21 4.09 -2.18 -0.62
C SER A 21 4.63 -1.01 -1.45
N VAL A 22 4.49 0.22 -0.95
CA VAL A 22 5.03 1.41 -1.62
C VAL A 22 6.54 1.30 -1.78
N ASN A 23 7.23 0.93 -0.72
CA ASN A 23 8.69 0.82 -0.71
C ASN A 23 9.16 -0.29 -1.65
N LEU A 24 8.45 -1.40 -1.69
CA LEU A 24 8.76 -2.50 -2.60
C LEU A 24 8.65 -2.07 -4.06
N ILE A 25 7.57 -1.38 -4.42
CA ILE A 25 7.37 -0.89 -5.78
C ILE A 25 8.45 0.13 -6.16
N ASN A 26 8.77 1.04 -5.25
CA ASN A 26 9.75 2.11 -5.50
C ASN A 26 11.18 1.60 -5.55
N ALA A 27 11.48 0.50 -4.86
CA ALA A 27 12.81 -0.09 -4.89
C ALA A 27 13.17 -0.70 -6.25
N GLY A 28 12.16 -1.08 -7.02
CA GLY A 28 12.37 -1.67 -8.34
C GLY A 28 12.68 -3.15 -8.29
N GLN A 29 12.86 -3.73 -9.45
CA GLN A 29 13.06 -5.18 -9.59
C GLN A 29 14.32 -5.65 -8.85
N PRO A 30 14.17 -6.61 -7.90
CA PRO A 30 15.32 -7.14 -7.21
C PRO A 30 16.21 -7.97 -8.13
N GLU A 31 17.50 -8.04 -7.79
CA GLU A 31 18.43 -8.92 -8.46
C GLU A 31 17.99 -10.37 -8.28
N GLY A 32 18.01 -11.14 -9.35
CA GLY A 32 17.60 -12.53 -9.32
C GLY A 32 16.12 -12.79 -9.57
N MET A 33 15.29 -11.74 -9.57
CA MET A 33 13.89 -11.87 -9.91
C MET A 33 13.69 -11.63 -11.40
N THR A 34 12.88 -12.48 -12.07
CA THR A 34 12.56 -12.30 -13.48
C THR A 34 11.63 -11.11 -13.67
N ALA A 35 11.63 -10.53 -14.89
CA ALA A 35 10.73 -9.44 -15.23
C ALA A 35 9.26 -9.85 -15.09
N GLU A 36 8.94 -11.09 -15.42
CA GLU A 36 7.59 -11.63 -15.31
C GLU A 36 7.15 -11.71 -13.84
N ASP A 37 8.01 -12.25 -12.99
CA ASP A 37 7.74 -12.33 -11.55
C ASP A 37 7.64 -10.95 -10.92
N TRP A 38 8.48 -10.03 -11.36
CA TRP A 38 8.43 -8.64 -10.89
C TRP A 38 7.12 -7.95 -11.28
N ALA A 39 6.68 -8.13 -12.53
CA ALA A 39 5.41 -7.56 -12.99
C ALA A 39 4.24 -8.09 -12.16
N ASP A 40 4.23 -9.38 -11.85
CA ASP A 40 3.21 -10.01 -11.01
C ASP A 40 3.26 -9.47 -9.57
N THR A 41 4.46 -9.32 -9.02
CA THR A 41 4.66 -8.75 -7.68
C THR A 41 4.14 -7.32 -7.61
N VAL A 42 4.47 -6.49 -8.59
CA VAL A 42 4.00 -5.10 -8.64
C VAL A 42 2.47 -5.05 -8.75
N ALA A 43 1.89 -5.90 -9.60
CA ALA A 43 0.44 -5.94 -9.79
C ALA A 43 -0.28 -6.28 -8.48
N ARG A 44 0.22 -7.25 -7.73
CA ARG A 44 -0.35 -7.65 -6.44
C ARG A 44 -0.24 -6.53 -5.41
N ASN A 45 0.90 -5.86 -5.36
CA ASN A 45 1.11 -4.76 -4.40
C ASN A 45 0.25 -3.54 -4.77
N LYS A 46 0.09 -3.24 -6.03
CA LYS A 46 -0.81 -2.17 -6.48
C LYS A 46 -2.26 -2.49 -6.12
N GLU A 47 -2.68 -3.73 -6.29
CA GLU A 47 -4.04 -4.17 -5.90
C GLU A 47 -4.24 -4.03 -4.40
N HIS A 48 -3.24 -4.42 -3.60
CA HIS A 48 -3.27 -4.23 -2.16
C HIS A 48 -3.44 -2.75 -1.79
N LEU A 49 -2.69 -1.87 -2.44
CA LEU A 49 -2.79 -0.43 -2.21
C LEU A 49 -4.16 0.12 -2.59
N LYS A 50 -4.75 -0.36 -3.68
CA LYS A 50 -6.10 0.04 -4.08
C LYS A 50 -7.13 -0.36 -3.04
N ILE A 51 -7.02 -1.55 -2.48
CA ILE A 51 -7.89 -2.02 -1.41
C ILE A 51 -7.72 -1.13 -0.18
N MET A 52 -6.48 -0.80 0.18
CA MET A 52 -6.19 0.07 1.31
C MET A 52 -6.73 1.48 1.08
N LEU A 53 -6.58 2.02 -0.13
CA LEU A 53 -7.07 3.35 -0.47
C LEU A 53 -8.61 3.47 -0.44
N ALA A 54 -9.32 2.35 -0.56
CA ALA A 54 -10.76 2.33 -0.43
C ALA A 54 -11.23 2.60 1.01
N LYS A 55 -10.34 2.50 1.99
CA LYS A 55 -10.64 2.85 3.38
C LYS A 55 -10.73 4.36 3.53
N ASP A 56 -11.51 4.80 4.50
CA ASP A 56 -11.80 6.23 4.68
C ASP A 56 -11.09 6.88 5.87
N PHE A 57 -10.19 6.17 6.50
CA PHE A 57 -9.49 6.66 7.70
C PHE A 57 -8.16 7.36 7.43
N TRP A 58 -7.75 7.44 6.16
CA TRP A 58 -6.47 8.03 5.80
C TRP A 58 -6.52 9.56 5.85
N THR A 59 -5.41 10.15 6.30
CA THR A 59 -5.19 11.60 6.14
C THR A 59 -4.70 11.88 4.72
N SER A 60 -4.75 13.14 4.31
CA SER A 60 -4.21 13.53 3.01
C SER A 60 -2.71 13.27 2.90
N GLU A 61 -1.98 13.37 4.01
CA GLU A 61 -0.55 13.02 4.06
C GLU A 61 -0.30 11.54 3.79
N ASN A 62 -1.16 10.68 4.36
CA ASN A 62 -1.06 9.24 4.12
C ASN A 62 -1.40 8.89 2.67
N LEU A 63 -2.41 9.54 2.11
CA LEU A 63 -2.90 9.22 0.77
C LEU A 63 -1.88 9.50 -0.33
N ALA A 64 -1.09 10.55 -0.20
CA ALA A 64 -0.18 10.98 -1.26
C ALA A 64 0.78 9.87 -1.72
N PRO A 65 1.58 9.22 -0.84
CA PRO A 65 2.48 8.17 -1.28
C PRO A 65 1.75 6.91 -1.75
N LEU A 66 0.60 6.59 -1.12
CA LEU A 66 -0.16 5.40 -1.48
C LEU A 66 -0.78 5.55 -2.87
N GLN A 67 -1.33 6.72 -3.18
CA GLN A 67 -1.91 7.01 -4.49
C GLN A 67 -0.83 7.01 -5.58
N ALA A 68 0.32 7.61 -5.30
CA ALA A 68 1.42 7.66 -6.25
C ALA A 68 1.92 6.26 -6.63
N ALA A 69 2.06 5.38 -5.65
CA ALA A 69 2.56 4.03 -5.89
C ALA A 69 1.53 3.11 -6.55
N SER A 70 0.23 3.37 -6.33
CA SER A 70 -0.84 2.56 -6.90
C SER A 70 -1.25 2.98 -8.31
N ALA A 71 -0.73 4.08 -8.77
CA ALA A 71 -1.06 4.62 -10.10
C ALA A 71 -0.57 3.73 -11.24
#